data_81c2eed6a8f4dfcd997f6dd56852a487
#
_entry.id   81c2eed6a8f4dfcd997f6dd56852a487
#
_cell.length_a   1.000
_cell.length_b   1.000
_cell.length_c   1.000
_cell.angle_alpha   90.00
_cell.angle_beta   90.00
_cell.angle_gamma   90.00
#
_symmetry.space_group_name_H-M   'P 1'
#
loop_
_entity.id
_entity.type
_entity.pdbx_description
1 polymer ?
#
loop_
_entity_poly.entity_id
_entity_poly.type
_entity_poly.pdbx_seq_one_letter_code
_entity_poly.pdbx_strand_id
1 'polypeptide(L)'
;MAGIKTFSFPVRIYFEDTDSGGVVYHSNYLKFMERARTEWLRSVGIDQHHLKYHAHIMFVVHRIDIQYKLPARFNDDLVVKSELLEIGSSKIEFRQMIYRDEEMLIDANVDIACIDSEKFKPVRIPSAVKQTMESLCM
;
A
#
# COMPACT_ATOMS: atom_id res chain seq x y z
N MET A 1 23.11 -11.62 -2.30
CA MET A 1 21.75 -12.18 -2.32
C MET A 1 20.72 -11.08 -2.41
N ALA A 2 19.84 -11.19 -3.38
CA ALA A 2 18.75 -10.24 -3.51
C ALA A 2 17.70 -10.53 -2.43
N GLY A 3 17.27 -9.50 -1.72
CA GLY A 3 16.20 -9.59 -0.73
C GLY A 3 15.00 -8.78 -1.21
N ILE A 4 13.88 -8.93 -0.50
CA ILE A 4 12.70 -8.11 -0.73
C ILE A 4 13.02 -6.70 -0.28
N LYS A 5 12.80 -5.73 -1.17
CA LYS A 5 13.00 -4.33 -0.83
C LYS A 5 11.84 -3.85 0.04
N THR A 6 12.16 -3.08 1.04
CA THR A 6 11.17 -2.50 1.95
C THR A 6 11.13 -1.00 1.76
N PHE A 7 9.93 -0.47 1.55
CA PHE A 7 9.69 0.97 1.50
C PHE A 7 9.10 1.42 2.82
N SER A 8 9.72 2.43 3.44
CA SER A 8 9.28 2.96 4.74
C SER A 8 8.63 4.32 4.53
N PHE A 9 7.42 4.47 5.07
CA PHE A 9 6.64 5.69 4.95
C PHE A 9 6.21 6.15 6.34
N PRO A 10 6.63 7.35 6.79
CA PRO A 10 6.29 7.83 8.12
C PRO A 10 4.86 8.38 8.18
N VAL A 11 4.18 8.12 9.28
CA VAL A 11 2.84 8.64 9.54
C VAL A 11 2.77 9.11 10.98
N ARG A 12 2.35 10.35 11.19
CA ARG A 12 2.02 10.85 12.51
C ARG A 12 0.52 10.74 12.74
N ILE A 13 0.13 10.31 13.93
CA ILE A 13 -1.28 10.20 14.30
C ILE A 13 -1.76 11.55 14.80
N TYR A 14 -2.77 12.09 14.12
CA TYR A 14 -3.44 13.31 14.50
C TYR A 14 -4.72 13.01 15.27
N PHE A 15 -5.27 14.02 15.91
CA PHE A 15 -6.49 13.88 16.71
C PHE A 15 -7.64 13.32 15.86
N GLU A 16 -7.77 13.78 14.62
CA GLU A 16 -8.83 13.33 13.72
C GLU A 16 -8.75 11.83 13.36
N ASP A 17 -7.57 11.21 13.57
CA ASP A 17 -7.38 9.78 13.27
C ASP A 17 -7.94 8.87 14.36
N THR A 18 -8.24 9.44 15.52
CA THR A 18 -8.66 8.67 16.69
C THR A 18 -10.18 8.66 16.87
N ASP A 19 -10.67 7.61 17.51
CA ASP A 19 -12.08 7.49 17.88
C ASP A 19 -12.32 7.97 19.32
N SER A 20 -13.53 7.78 19.82
CA SER A 20 -13.90 8.18 21.18
C SER A 20 -13.13 7.42 22.26
N GLY A 21 -12.53 6.29 21.92
CA GLY A 21 -11.71 5.51 22.85
C GLY A 21 -10.27 5.97 22.92
N GLY A 22 -9.88 6.97 22.12
CA GLY A 22 -8.52 7.51 22.13
C GLY A 22 -7.52 6.71 21.33
N VAL A 23 -7.97 5.74 20.54
CA VAL A 23 -7.11 4.94 19.66
C VAL A 23 -7.46 5.21 18.20
N VAL A 24 -6.55 4.93 17.31
CA VAL A 24 -6.77 5.10 15.87
C VAL A 24 -7.93 4.24 15.42
N TYR A 25 -8.90 4.85 14.74
CA TYR A 25 -10.03 4.14 14.19
C TYR A 25 -9.56 3.11 13.17
N HIS A 26 -10.08 1.88 13.27
CA HIS A 26 -9.52 0.74 12.53
C HIS A 26 -9.42 0.94 11.02
N SER A 27 -10.34 1.68 10.40
CA SER A 27 -10.29 1.91 8.96
C SER A 27 -9.22 2.91 8.54
N ASN A 28 -8.71 3.73 9.46
CA ASN A 28 -7.70 4.72 9.13
C ASN A 28 -6.34 4.09 8.78
N TYR A 29 -6.05 2.90 9.31
CA TYR A 29 -4.84 2.18 8.93
C TYR A 29 -4.81 1.87 7.43
N LEU A 30 -5.98 1.64 6.83
CA LEU A 30 -6.09 1.39 5.39
C LEU A 30 -5.65 2.62 4.59
N LYS A 31 -5.96 3.81 5.07
CA LYS A 31 -5.54 5.06 4.43
C LYS A 31 -4.03 5.23 4.49
N PHE A 32 -3.43 4.92 5.64
CA PHE A 32 -1.98 5.00 5.81
C PHE A 32 -1.28 4.04 4.85
N MET A 33 -1.80 2.83 4.72
CA MET A 33 -1.24 1.83 3.82
C MET A 33 -1.38 2.24 2.35
N GLU A 34 -2.52 2.82 1.98
CA GLU A 34 -2.74 3.33 0.62
C GLU A 34 -1.74 4.43 0.28
N ARG A 35 -1.56 5.39 1.20
CA ARG A 35 -0.59 6.47 0.99
C ARG A 35 0.82 5.93 0.81
N ALA A 36 1.19 4.93 1.60
CA ALA A 36 2.50 4.30 1.49
C ALA A 36 2.71 3.64 0.13
N ARG A 37 1.70 2.92 -0.37
CA ARG A 37 1.78 2.30 -1.71
C ARG A 37 1.91 3.37 -2.79
N THR A 38 1.10 4.41 -2.70
CA THR A 38 1.12 5.51 -3.67
C THR A 38 2.47 6.21 -3.72
N GLU A 39 3.04 6.51 -2.56
CA GLU A 39 4.34 7.17 -2.50
C GLU A 39 5.46 6.27 -2.97
N TRP A 40 5.38 4.98 -2.70
CA TRP A 40 6.38 4.03 -3.19
C TRP A 40 6.38 3.97 -4.71
N LEU A 41 5.21 3.82 -5.31
CA LEU A 41 5.09 3.78 -6.78
C LEU A 41 5.54 5.11 -7.39
N ARG A 42 5.18 6.24 -6.78
CA ARG A 42 5.62 7.56 -7.24
C ARG A 42 7.14 7.67 -7.20
N SER A 43 7.78 7.12 -6.19
CA SER A 43 9.24 7.19 -6.03
C SER A 43 9.99 6.49 -7.15
N VAL A 44 9.35 5.56 -7.85
CA VAL A 44 9.94 4.84 -8.99
C VAL A 44 9.34 5.27 -10.32
N GLY A 45 8.68 6.42 -10.34
CA GLY A 45 8.17 7.02 -11.57
C GLY A 45 6.81 6.52 -12.03
N ILE A 46 6.08 5.77 -11.20
CA ILE A 46 4.74 5.31 -11.54
C ILE A 46 3.73 6.31 -10.99
N ASP A 47 3.11 7.07 -11.88
CA ASP A 47 2.10 8.06 -11.56
C ASP A 47 0.72 7.47 -11.90
N GLN A 48 -0.07 7.15 -10.87
CA GLN A 48 -1.37 6.52 -11.04
C GLN A 48 -2.37 7.43 -11.73
N HIS A 49 -2.27 8.75 -11.53
CA HIS A 49 -3.12 9.72 -12.23
C HIS A 49 -2.84 9.68 -13.73
N HIS A 50 -1.58 9.68 -14.13
CA HIS A 50 -1.18 9.57 -15.53
C HIS A 50 -1.68 8.26 -16.15
N LEU A 51 -1.54 7.15 -15.45
CA LEU A 51 -2.02 5.86 -15.93
C LEU A 51 -3.52 5.86 -16.15
N LYS A 52 -4.29 6.48 -15.27
CA LYS A 52 -5.75 6.55 -15.39
C LYS A 52 -6.18 7.33 -16.62
N TYR A 53 -5.59 8.50 -16.83
CA TYR A 53 -6.03 9.41 -17.89
C TYR A 53 -5.37 9.16 -19.24
N HIS A 54 -4.20 8.53 -19.30
CA HIS A 54 -3.49 8.29 -20.54
C HIS A 54 -3.46 6.84 -20.98
N ALA A 55 -3.49 5.89 -20.05
CA ALA A 55 -3.50 4.47 -20.37
C ALA A 55 -4.81 3.79 -20.00
N HIS A 56 -5.75 4.51 -19.39
CA HIS A 56 -7.07 4.02 -18.97
C HIS A 56 -6.99 2.81 -18.04
N ILE A 57 -5.98 2.79 -17.15
CA ILE A 57 -5.86 1.74 -16.15
C ILE A 57 -5.81 2.35 -14.74
N MET A 58 -6.26 1.59 -13.77
CA MET A 58 -6.12 1.95 -12.36
C MET A 58 -5.88 0.70 -11.54
N PHE A 59 -5.26 0.91 -10.38
CA PHE A 59 -5.03 -0.14 -9.42
C PHE A 59 -6.05 0.01 -8.29
N VAL A 60 -6.80 -1.06 -8.04
CA VAL A 60 -7.83 -1.06 -6.99
C VAL A 60 -7.59 -2.21 -6.03
N VAL A 61 -7.97 -2.01 -4.79
CA VAL A 61 -7.87 -3.06 -3.78
C VAL A 61 -8.89 -4.14 -4.12
N HIS A 62 -8.39 -5.37 -4.25
CA HIS A 62 -9.21 -6.55 -4.48
C HIS A 62 -9.50 -7.30 -3.18
N ARG A 63 -8.49 -7.39 -2.32
CA ARG A 63 -8.61 -8.11 -1.06
C ARG A 63 -7.60 -7.55 -0.05
N ILE A 64 -8.01 -7.44 1.19
CA ILE A 64 -7.12 -7.13 2.31
C ILE A 64 -7.33 -8.16 3.40
N ASP A 65 -6.21 -8.72 3.89
CA ASP A 65 -6.19 -9.54 5.09
C ASP A 65 -5.33 -8.79 6.09
N ILE A 66 -5.95 -8.30 7.16
CA ILE A 66 -5.28 -7.41 8.11
C ILE A 66 -5.43 -7.94 9.54
N GLN A 67 -4.31 -7.94 10.27
CA GLN A 67 -4.28 -8.28 11.68
C GLN A 67 -3.97 -7.02 12.49
N TYR A 68 -4.86 -6.70 13.42
CA TYR A 68 -4.71 -5.60 14.35
C TYR A 68 -4.11 -6.14 15.65
N LYS A 69 -2.82 -5.91 15.84
CA LYS A 69 -2.10 -6.49 16.98
C LYS A 69 -2.09 -5.57 18.20
N LEU A 70 -1.80 -4.28 17.97
CA LEU A 70 -1.73 -3.26 19.03
C LEU A 70 -2.29 -1.96 18.48
N PRO A 71 -2.97 -1.16 19.31
CA PRO A 71 -3.53 0.10 18.84
C PRO A 71 -2.49 1.20 18.79
N ALA A 72 -2.63 2.10 17.81
CA ALA A 72 -1.94 3.36 17.79
C ALA A 72 -2.79 4.43 18.47
N ARG A 73 -2.15 5.45 19.00
CA ARG A 73 -2.80 6.51 19.76
C ARG A 73 -2.42 7.89 19.22
N PHE A 74 -3.15 8.89 19.66
CA PHE A 74 -2.88 10.28 19.31
C PHE A 74 -1.41 10.62 19.54
N ASN A 75 -0.83 11.32 18.58
CA ASN A 75 0.54 11.82 18.60
C ASN A 75 1.63 10.74 18.43
N ASP A 76 1.25 9.49 18.23
CA ASP A 76 2.23 8.45 17.90
C ASP A 76 2.88 8.72 16.54
N ASP A 77 4.17 8.40 16.45
CA ASP A 77 4.91 8.36 15.18
C ASP A 77 4.98 6.92 14.73
N LEU A 78 4.40 6.66 13.55
CA LEU A 78 4.34 5.32 12.98
C LEU A 78 5.19 5.26 11.71
N VAL A 79 5.57 4.05 11.34
CA VAL A 79 6.21 3.77 10.06
C VAL A 79 5.43 2.64 9.39
N VAL A 80 4.95 2.90 8.17
CA VAL A 80 4.38 1.85 7.33
C VAL A 80 5.51 1.28 6.51
N LYS A 81 5.75 -0.03 6.65
CA LYS A 81 6.75 -0.75 5.88
C LYS A 81 6.04 -1.58 4.83
N SER A 82 6.37 -1.36 3.57
CA SER A 82 5.73 -2.04 2.45
C SER A 82 6.74 -2.91 1.71
N GLU A 83 6.30 -4.12 1.39
CA GLU A 83 7.04 -5.07 0.57
C GLU A 83 6.15 -5.51 -0.58
N LEU A 84 6.74 -5.66 -1.76
CA LEU A 84 6.05 -6.15 -2.94
C LEU A 84 6.39 -7.63 -3.08
N LEU A 85 5.41 -8.50 -2.83
CA LEU A 85 5.64 -9.94 -2.75
C LEU A 85 5.56 -10.61 -4.11
N GLU A 86 4.57 -10.23 -4.92
CA GLU A 86 4.33 -10.91 -6.19
C GLU A 86 3.65 -9.96 -7.16
N ILE A 87 4.00 -10.10 -8.45
CA ILE A 87 3.37 -9.38 -9.54
C ILE A 87 2.91 -10.42 -10.56
N GLY A 88 1.60 -10.52 -10.74
CA GLY A 88 1.00 -11.34 -11.77
C GLY A 88 0.76 -10.53 -13.04
N SER A 89 -0.04 -11.08 -13.94
CA SER A 89 -0.40 -10.40 -15.19
C SER A 89 -1.29 -9.19 -14.95
N SER A 90 -2.22 -9.30 -13.97
CA SER A 90 -3.17 -8.23 -13.64
C SER A 90 -3.33 -8.02 -12.14
N LYS A 91 -2.55 -8.70 -11.32
CA LYS A 91 -2.63 -8.63 -9.86
C LYS A 91 -1.26 -8.35 -9.25
N ILE A 92 -1.28 -7.65 -8.13
CA ILE A 92 -0.08 -7.33 -7.36
C ILE A 92 -0.38 -7.64 -5.90
N GLU A 93 0.56 -8.31 -5.23
CA GLU A 93 0.43 -8.61 -3.80
C GLU A 93 1.48 -7.83 -3.02
N PHE A 94 1.01 -7.05 -2.04
CA PHE A 94 1.84 -6.33 -1.10
C PHE A 94 1.72 -6.94 0.28
N ARG A 95 2.79 -6.90 1.04
CA ARG A 95 2.73 -7.02 2.49
C ARG A 95 3.00 -5.66 3.08
N GLN A 96 2.16 -5.22 4.00
CA GLN A 96 2.34 -3.94 4.67
C GLN A 96 2.23 -4.11 6.17
N MET A 97 3.20 -3.57 6.88
CA MET A 97 3.28 -3.64 8.33
C MET A 97 3.37 -2.23 8.87
N ILE A 98 2.75 -1.98 10.00
CA ILE A 98 2.82 -0.69 10.65
C ILE A 98 3.49 -0.85 12.00
N TYR A 99 4.52 -0.05 12.24
CA TYR A 99 5.34 -0.10 13.44
C TYR A 99 5.28 1.22 14.21
N ARG A 100 5.30 1.11 15.53
CA ARG A 100 5.66 2.20 16.41
C ARG A 100 6.95 1.76 17.08
N ASP A 101 8.08 2.42 16.73
CA ASP A 101 9.42 1.98 17.08
C ASP A 101 9.63 0.52 16.65
N GLU A 102 9.86 -0.39 17.57
CA GLU A 102 10.07 -1.80 17.26
C GLU A 102 8.81 -2.65 17.41
N GLU A 103 7.69 -2.04 17.84
CA GLU A 103 6.44 -2.76 18.02
C GLU A 103 5.65 -2.84 16.72
N MET A 104 5.31 -4.04 16.30
CA MET A 104 4.43 -4.24 15.15
C MET A 104 2.98 -4.08 15.61
N LEU A 105 2.29 -3.06 15.07
CA LEU A 105 0.90 -2.79 15.41
C LEU A 105 -0.04 -3.47 14.41
N ILE A 106 0.35 -3.51 13.15
CA ILE A 106 -0.47 -4.03 12.04
C ILE A 106 0.40 -4.94 11.17
N ASP A 107 -0.18 -6.04 10.73
CA ASP A 107 0.40 -6.91 9.71
C ASP A 107 -0.69 -7.21 8.69
N ALA A 108 -0.46 -6.87 7.43
CA ALA A 108 -1.49 -6.98 6.40
C ALA A 108 -0.94 -7.51 5.08
N ASN A 109 -1.76 -8.27 4.38
CA ASN A 109 -1.55 -8.60 2.98
C ASN A 109 -2.61 -7.87 2.16
N VAL A 110 -2.19 -7.22 1.08
CA VAL A 110 -3.07 -6.40 0.24
C VAL A 110 -2.93 -6.87 -1.20
N ASP A 111 -4.03 -7.36 -1.76
CA ASP A 111 -4.10 -7.76 -3.16
C ASP A 111 -4.69 -6.61 -3.97
N ILE A 112 -3.95 -6.17 -4.96
CA ILE A 112 -4.33 -5.08 -5.86
C ILE A 112 -4.60 -5.67 -7.23
N ALA A 113 -5.69 -5.23 -7.86
CA ALA A 113 -6.02 -5.58 -9.23
C ALA A 113 -5.78 -4.40 -10.16
N CYS A 114 -5.20 -4.69 -11.33
CA CYS A 114 -5.11 -3.72 -12.42
C CYS A 114 -6.38 -3.84 -13.25
N ILE A 115 -7.12 -2.76 -13.40
CA ILE A 115 -8.38 -2.75 -14.14
C ILE A 115 -8.43 -1.65 -15.18
N ASP A 116 -9.31 -1.83 -16.17
CA ASP A 116 -9.68 -0.76 -17.09
C ASP A 116 -10.49 0.28 -16.32
N SER A 117 -10.08 1.55 -16.41
CA SER A 117 -10.69 2.63 -15.60
C SER A 117 -12.13 2.97 -16.05
N GLU A 118 -12.52 2.55 -17.25
CA GLU A 118 -13.85 2.81 -17.77
C GLU A 118 -14.78 1.60 -17.59
N LYS A 119 -14.29 0.40 -17.92
CA LYS A 119 -15.09 -0.83 -17.90
C LYS A 119 -15.04 -1.57 -16.58
N PHE A 120 -14.09 -1.23 -15.70
CA PHE A 120 -13.86 -1.88 -14.41
C PHE A 120 -13.65 -3.39 -14.53
N LYS A 121 -12.96 -3.82 -15.58
CA LYS A 121 -12.58 -5.21 -15.80
C LYS A 121 -11.07 -5.38 -15.65
N PRO A 122 -10.60 -6.55 -15.19
CA PRO A 122 -9.16 -6.80 -15.10
C PRO A 122 -8.48 -6.64 -16.46
N VAL A 123 -7.32 -5.99 -16.44
CA VAL A 123 -6.48 -5.84 -17.64
C VAL A 123 -5.04 -6.12 -17.26
N ARG A 124 -4.23 -6.41 -18.23
CA ARG A 124 -2.80 -6.65 -18.02
C ARG A 124 -2.12 -5.37 -17.55
N ILE A 125 -1.22 -5.52 -16.60
CA ILE A 125 -0.34 -4.43 -16.21
C ILE A 125 0.56 -4.11 -17.39
N PRO A 126 0.67 -2.82 -17.80
CA PRO A 126 1.57 -2.46 -18.91
C PRO A 126 3.00 -2.95 -18.66
N SER A 127 3.65 -3.46 -19.69
CA SER A 127 4.95 -4.10 -19.54
C SER A 127 6.01 -3.19 -18.89
N ALA A 128 6.01 -1.91 -19.24
CA ALA A 128 6.95 -0.96 -18.65
C ALA A 128 6.72 -0.77 -17.15
N VAL A 129 5.45 -0.69 -16.74
CA VAL A 129 5.07 -0.58 -15.33
C VAL A 129 5.45 -1.88 -14.61
N LYS A 130 5.16 -3.02 -15.21
CA LYS A 130 5.47 -4.31 -14.61
C LYS A 130 6.97 -4.49 -14.39
N GLN A 131 7.79 -4.11 -15.38
CA GLN A 131 9.24 -4.19 -15.25
C GLN A 131 9.76 -3.32 -14.12
N THR A 132 9.23 -2.10 -13.99
CA THR A 132 9.62 -1.20 -12.91
C THR A 132 9.23 -1.80 -11.56
N MET A 133 8.02 -2.37 -11.45
CA MET A 133 7.56 -3.01 -10.21
C MET A 133 8.38 -4.25 -9.87
N GLU A 134 8.75 -5.06 -10.87
CA GLU A 134 9.54 -6.26 -10.64
C GLU A 134 10.88 -5.94 -9.99
N SER A 135 11.46 -4.77 -10.30
CA SER A 135 12.69 -4.33 -9.65
C SER A 135 12.51 -4.09 -8.16
N LEU A 136 11.28 -3.88 -7.68
CA LEU A 136 10.99 -3.66 -6.26
C LEU A 136 10.89 -4.96 -5.48
N CYS A 137 10.68 -6.09 -6.16
CA CYS A 137 10.65 -7.42 -5.53
C CYS A 137 12.04 -7.98 -5.28
N MET A 138 13.02 -7.40 -5.90
CA MET A 138 14.41 -7.88 -5.87
C MET A 138 15.22 -7.07 -4.87
#